data_2cafd4e2d3ba75461fbb642702ed9cd3
#
_entry.id   2cafd4e2d3ba75461fbb642702ed9cd3
#
_cell.length_a   1.000
_cell.length_b   1.000
_cell.length_c   1.000
_cell.angle_alpha   90.00
_cell.angle_beta   90.00
_cell.angle_gamma   90.00
#
_symmetry.space_group_name_H-M   'P 1'
#
loop_
_entity.id
_entity.type
_entity.pdbx_description
1 polymer ?
#
loop_
_entity_poly.entity_id
_entity_poly.type
_entity_poly.pdbx_seq_one_letter_code
_entity_poly.pdbx_strand_id
1 'polypeptide(L)'
;MRKMNLHKIILYAVVFMMAFCLAACGDGNAKDTESQQTESEKSKEDLLFLILENDTQEEALGLYSVSSGVEYYYEYGFSTMFKDKYGNYASAAEFTPGRFVTIAPRDKDGYLTEVQLSDKVWEYEKVRRFQINEEKGVFTIADTKYSIRDEVRVFSNGRECAFSDISEDDILTVVGMGKKILSVVVTTGHGTLSLKNTTLFEDSFLQLNNNIFAMITPNLEMEVPGGEYTLKVANDGWGGSTKIEIVRGETTEIDLDTLKGEGKKKGLISFEIDVEEVEVYVDYQKIDHTQPVELTYGLHVLQIEAEGYDTWKKYLSVNSEEATLIIELTEDDSKEEASESEEESEEAKDSEKEEVETEELGTESLETTEI
;
A
#
# COMPACT_ATOMS: atom_id res chain seq x y z
N MET A 1 -25.48 -40.15 -12.90
CA MET A 1 -25.17 -40.53 -11.50
C MET A 1 -23.85 -39.84 -11.09
N ARG A 2 -23.94 -38.70 -10.41
CA ARG A 2 -22.82 -37.87 -9.97
C ARG A 2 -22.32 -38.38 -8.61
N LYS A 3 -21.08 -38.81 -8.51
CA LYS A 3 -20.48 -39.31 -7.26
C LYS A 3 -20.29 -38.13 -6.32
N MET A 4 -21.07 -38.06 -5.27
CA MET A 4 -20.87 -37.14 -4.15
C MET A 4 -19.58 -37.48 -3.40
N ASN A 5 -18.75 -36.48 -3.11
CA ASN A 5 -17.51 -36.65 -2.38
C ASN A 5 -17.77 -37.06 -0.92
N LEU A 6 -17.15 -38.15 -0.50
CA LEU A 6 -17.29 -38.77 0.82
C LEU A 6 -17.01 -37.81 2.00
N HIS A 7 -16.17 -36.78 1.81
CA HIS A 7 -15.86 -35.76 2.82
C HIS A 7 -17.03 -34.82 3.12
N LYS A 8 -17.87 -34.49 2.12
CA LYS A 8 -19.07 -33.66 2.35
C LYS A 8 -20.15 -34.43 3.14
N ILE A 9 -20.24 -35.74 2.99
CA ILE A 9 -21.21 -36.58 3.74
C ILE A 9 -20.83 -36.69 5.23
N ILE A 10 -19.53 -36.72 5.56
CA ILE A 10 -19.05 -36.81 6.94
C ILE A 10 -19.29 -35.46 7.67
N LEU A 11 -19.14 -34.33 6.99
CA LEU A 11 -19.39 -33.00 7.58
C LEU A 11 -20.86 -32.80 7.95
N TYR A 12 -21.81 -33.23 7.08
CA TYR A 12 -23.27 -33.18 7.38
C TYR A 12 -23.70 -34.11 8.50
N ALA A 13 -23.04 -35.27 8.67
CA ALA A 13 -23.38 -36.23 9.72
C ALA A 13 -22.96 -35.73 11.14
N VAL A 14 -21.90 -34.95 11.25
CA VAL A 14 -21.43 -34.40 12.54
C VAL A 14 -22.33 -33.25 13.02
N VAL A 15 -22.84 -32.41 12.09
CA VAL A 15 -23.77 -31.33 12.44
C VAL A 15 -25.15 -31.85 12.86
N PHE A 16 -25.61 -32.99 12.32
CA PHE A 16 -26.93 -33.55 12.63
C PHE A 16 -26.95 -34.30 13.99
N MET A 17 -25.82 -34.71 14.52
CA MET A 17 -25.73 -35.47 15.78
C MET A 17 -25.68 -34.59 17.05
N MET A 18 -25.48 -33.27 16.93
CA MET A 18 -25.51 -32.34 18.07
C MET A 18 -26.89 -31.74 18.40
N ALA A 19 -27.92 -32.00 17.58
CA ALA A 19 -29.24 -31.39 17.74
C ALA A 19 -30.25 -32.24 18.53
N PHE A 20 -29.87 -33.36 19.18
CA PHE A 20 -30.81 -34.33 19.76
C PHE A 20 -30.71 -34.54 21.29
N CYS A 21 -30.20 -33.60 22.05
CA CYS A 21 -30.25 -33.65 23.51
C CYS A 21 -30.77 -32.34 24.09
N LEU A 22 -32.08 -32.14 24.19
CA LEU A 22 -32.73 -31.33 25.25
C LEU A 22 -34.25 -31.30 24.97
N ALA A 23 -34.93 -32.37 25.36
CA ALA A 23 -36.39 -32.35 25.54
C ALA A 23 -36.70 -33.20 26.77
N ALA A 24 -36.92 -32.57 27.93
CA ALA A 24 -37.69 -33.14 29.03
C ALA A 24 -38.25 -32.04 29.91
N CYS A 25 -39.58 -31.96 29.91
CA CYS A 25 -40.53 -31.71 31.00
C CYS A 25 -40.60 -30.38 31.76
N GLY A 26 -41.82 -29.84 31.76
CA GLY A 26 -42.34 -28.91 32.77
C GLY A 26 -43.72 -28.40 32.42
N ASP A 27 -44.77 -29.14 32.86
CA ASP A 27 -46.18 -28.79 32.87
C ASP A 27 -46.49 -27.60 33.79
N GLY A 28 -47.38 -26.67 33.39
CA GLY A 28 -47.81 -25.57 34.24
C GLY A 28 -48.76 -24.58 33.57
N ASN A 29 -50.03 -24.88 33.66
CA ASN A 29 -51.22 -24.15 33.20
C ASN A 29 -51.30 -22.71 33.73
N ALA A 30 -51.67 -21.69 32.94
CA ALA A 30 -52.74 -20.74 33.13
C ALA A 30 -52.74 -19.50 32.24
N LYS A 31 -53.85 -19.37 31.50
CA LYS A 31 -54.61 -18.16 31.15
C LYS A 31 -54.03 -17.11 30.18
N ASP A 32 -54.79 -17.04 29.09
CA ASP A 32 -54.96 -15.98 28.14
C ASP A 32 -54.83 -14.57 28.66
N THR A 33 -53.99 -13.76 28.00
CA THR A 33 -54.33 -12.38 27.68
C THR A 33 -53.63 -12.04 26.37
N GLU A 34 -54.40 -11.77 25.35
CA GLU A 34 -54.00 -11.17 24.09
C GLU A 34 -53.18 -9.89 24.38
N SER A 35 -51.97 -9.89 23.89
CA SER A 35 -51.34 -8.67 23.46
C SER A 35 -50.56 -8.95 22.19
N GLN A 36 -51.26 -8.84 21.08
CA GLN A 36 -50.69 -8.45 19.80
C GLN A 36 -49.99 -7.08 20.02
N GLN A 37 -48.75 -7.08 20.27
CA GLN A 37 -47.93 -5.90 20.11
C GLN A 37 -46.64 -6.26 19.42
N THR A 38 -46.64 -5.94 18.10
CA THR A 38 -45.52 -5.33 17.37
C THR A 38 -44.17 -6.07 17.44
N GLU A 39 -44.03 -7.13 16.67
CA GLU A 39 -42.77 -7.51 16.05
C GLU A 39 -42.39 -6.60 14.86
N SER A 40 -42.79 -5.35 14.86
CA SER A 40 -42.44 -4.39 13.83
C SER A 40 -41.80 -3.19 14.49
N GLU A 41 -40.53 -3.24 14.66
CA GLU A 41 -39.55 -2.19 14.82
C GLU A 41 -38.34 -2.65 15.68
N LYS A 42 -37.85 -3.87 15.44
CA LYS A 42 -36.43 -4.10 15.67
C LYS A 42 -35.74 -3.23 14.64
N SER A 43 -35.18 -2.13 15.12
CA SER A 43 -34.55 -1.08 14.35
C SER A 43 -33.65 -1.68 13.27
N LYS A 44 -33.75 -1.16 12.04
CA LYS A 44 -32.82 -1.41 10.93
C LYS A 44 -31.35 -1.14 11.32
N GLU A 45 -31.07 -0.77 12.56
CA GLU A 45 -29.75 -0.45 13.10
C GLU A 45 -28.90 -1.67 13.46
N ASP A 46 -29.53 -2.87 13.63
CA ASP A 46 -28.82 -4.05 14.15
C ASP A 46 -28.34 -5.04 13.09
N LEU A 47 -28.51 -4.77 11.80
CA LEU A 47 -28.24 -5.73 10.74
C LEU A 47 -27.10 -5.29 9.80
N LEU A 48 -25.94 -5.00 10.39
CA LEU A 48 -24.71 -4.80 9.62
C LEU A 48 -24.02 -6.14 9.44
N PHE A 49 -23.77 -6.52 8.18
CA PHE A 49 -23.07 -7.74 7.83
C PHE A 49 -21.80 -7.43 7.04
N LEU A 50 -20.73 -8.12 7.37
CA LEU A 50 -19.51 -8.18 6.58
C LEU A 50 -19.65 -9.31 5.55
N ILE A 51 -19.33 -9.04 4.31
CA ILE A 51 -19.24 -10.06 3.27
C ILE A 51 -17.93 -10.84 3.47
N LEU A 52 -18.07 -12.15 3.70
CA LEU A 52 -16.95 -13.08 3.79
C LEU A 52 -16.63 -13.71 2.43
N GLU A 53 -17.66 -14.01 1.66
CA GLU A 53 -17.55 -14.65 0.36
C GLU A 53 -18.74 -14.26 -0.53
N ASN A 54 -18.50 -14.14 -1.81
CA ASN A 54 -19.56 -14.03 -2.82
C ASN A 54 -19.28 -15.04 -3.95
N ASP A 55 -20.01 -16.15 -3.92
CA ASP A 55 -19.98 -17.12 -5.00
C ASP A 55 -21.04 -16.76 -6.05
N THR A 56 -20.60 -16.10 -7.11
CA THR A 56 -21.49 -15.67 -8.20
C THR A 56 -21.91 -16.84 -9.12
N GLN A 57 -21.30 -18.01 -9.01
CA GLN A 57 -21.67 -19.20 -9.77
C GLN A 57 -22.78 -20.00 -9.09
N GLU A 58 -22.67 -20.12 -7.76
CA GLU A 58 -23.68 -20.78 -6.93
C GLU A 58 -24.75 -19.77 -6.42
N GLU A 59 -24.61 -18.48 -6.78
CA GLU A 59 -25.48 -17.38 -6.38
C GLU A 59 -25.70 -17.31 -4.85
N ALA A 60 -24.56 -17.32 -4.09
CA ALA A 60 -24.58 -17.35 -2.64
C ALA A 60 -23.64 -16.32 -2.01
N LEU A 61 -24.06 -15.76 -0.85
CA LEU A 61 -23.28 -14.86 -0.01
C LEU A 61 -22.99 -15.49 1.35
N GLY A 62 -21.70 -15.56 1.70
CA GLY A 62 -21.22 -15.76 3.06
C GLY A 62 -21.19 -14.42 3.79
N LEU A 63 -21.91 -14.28 4.88
CA LEU A 63 -22.09 -13.04 5.65
C LEU A 63 -21.76 -13.25 7.12
N TYR A 64 -20.99 -12.33 7.71
CA TYR A 64 -20.75 -12.28 9.14
C TYR A 64 -21.56 -11.15 9.78
N SER A 65 -22.41 -11.48 10.73
CA SER A 65 -23.19 -10.47 11.46
C SER A 65 -22.34 -9.79 12.52
N VAL A 66 -22.14 -8.48 12.40
CA VAL A 66 -21.34 -7.69 13.33
C VAL A 66 -21.96 -7.67 14.74
N SER A 67 -23.29 -7.73 14.85
CA SER A 67 -23.99 -7.66 16.13
C SER A 67 -24.02 -8.98 16.89
N SER A 68 -24.11 -10.12 16.19
CA SER A 68 -24.23 -11.45 16.80
C SER A 68 -22.94 -12.27 16.78
N GLY A 69 -21.95 -11.89 15.97
CA GLY A 69 -20.71 -12.66 15.78
C GLY A 69 -20.92 -14.00 15.06
N VAL A 70 -22.05 -14.16 14.33
CA VAL A 70 -22.44 -15.42 13.68
C VAL A 70 -22.29 -15.29 12.17
N GLU A 71 -21.80 -16.35 11.55
CA GLU A 71 -21.71 -16.47 10.11
C GLU A 71 -22.96 -17.09 9.53
N TYR A 72 -23.42 -16.56 8.41
CA TYR A 72 -24.59 -17.01 7.69
C TYR A 72 -24.23 -17.24 6.23
N TYR A 73 -24.89 -18.23 5.62
CA TYR A 73 -24.84 -18.50 4.20
C TYR A 73 -26.22 -18.32 3.62
N TYR A 74 -26.37 -17.39 2.68
CA TYR A 74 -27.66 -17.09 2.07
C TYR A 74 -27.54 -17.15 0.55
N GLU A 75 -28.49 -17.84 -0.05
CA GLU A 75 -28.70 -17.85 -1.49
C GLU A 75 -29.38 -16.57 -1.94
N TYR A 76 -29.01 -16.09 -3.12
CA TYR A 76 -29.69 -15.03 -3.82
C TYR A 76 -30.12 -15.52 -5.22
N GLY A 77 -31.00 -14.84 -5.89
CA GLY A 77 -31.51 -15.26 -7.18
C GLY A 77 -31.84 -14.09 -8.09
N PHE A 78 -32.46 -14.39 -9.22
CA PHE A 78 -32.79 -13.40 -10.24
C PHE A 78 -33.62 -12.21 -9.72
N SER A 79 -34.43 -12.42 -8.70
CA SER A 79 -35.26 -11.37 -8.09
C SER A 79 -34.57 -10.58 -6.99
N THR A 80 -33.38 -10.95 -6.60
CA THR A 80 -32.63 -10.25 -5.55
C THR A 80 -32.13 -8.89 -6.06
N MET A 81 -32.46 -7.85 -5.35
CA MET A 81 -32.01 -6.48 -5.67
C MET A 81 -30.70 -6.17 -4.98
N PHE A 82 -29.66 -5.98 -5.76
CA PHE A 82 -28.38 -5.47 -5.28
C PHE A 82 -28.34 -3.95 -5.42
N LYS A 83 -27.95 -3.23 -4.36
CA LYS A 83 -27.93 -1.78 -4.34
C LYS A 83 -26.62 -1.24 -3.77
N ASP A 84 -26.12 -0.16 -4.34
CA ASP A 84 -25.01 0.61 -3.78
C ASP A 84 -25.43 1.30 -2.46
N LYS A 85 -24.50 2.00 -1.82
CA LYS A 85 -24.78 2.73 -0.57
C LYS A 85 -25.77 3.89 -0.73
N TYR A 86 -26.05 4.32 -1.94
CA TYR A 86 -27.02 5.38 -2.25
C TYR A 86 -28.39 4.84 -2.69
N GLY A 87 -28.55 3.51 -2.76
CA GLY A 87 -29.77 2.85 -3.16
C GLY A 87 -29.95 2.66 -4.67
N ASN A 88 -28.94 2.96 -5.49
CA ASN A 88 -28.95 2.65 -6.91
C ASN A 88 -28.67 1.16 -7.15
N TYR A 89 -29.21 0.63 -8.24
CA TYR A 89 -28.94 -0.76 -8.61
C TYR A 89 -27.46 -0.97 -8.94
N ALA A 90 -26.93 -2.07 -8.44
CA ALA A 90 -25.55 -2.49 -8.62
C ALA A 90 -25.49 -3.96 -9.08
N SER A 91 -24.35 -4.38 -9.58
CA SER A 91 -24.10 -5.78 -9.94
C SER A 91 -23.77 -6.60 -8.69
N ALA A 92 -24.27 -7.86 -8.63
CA ALA A 92 -23.87 -8.78 -7.55
C ALA A 92 -22.34 -8.94 -7.44
N ALA A 93 -21.60 -8.86 -8.56
CA ALA A 93 -20.14 -8.95 -8.59
C ALA A 93 -19.42 -7.80 -7.84
N GLU A 94 -20.08 -6.69 -7.55
CA GLU A 94 -19.53 -5.58 -6.78
C GLU A 94 -19.52 -5.84 -5.27
N PHE A 95 -20.24 -6.87 -4.82
CA PHE A 95 -20.37 -7.25 -3.42
C PHE A 95 -19.23 -8.21 -3.02
N THR A 96 -18.05 -7.67 -2.93
CA THR A 96 -16.80 -8.43 -2.68
C THR A 96 -16.54 -8.62 -1.19
N PRO A 97 -15.76 -9.65 -0.79
CA PRO A 97 -15.30 -9.82 0.59
C PRO A 97 -14.67 -8.57 1.18
N GLY A 98 -14.94 -8.32 2.46
CA GLY A 98 -14.46 -7.15 3.18
C GLY A 98 -15.39 -5.94 3.15
N ARG A 99 -16.41 -5.92 2.30
CA ARG A 99 -17.43 -4.86 2.26
C ARG A 99 -18.58 -5.15 3.23
N PHE A 100 -19.25 -4.09 3.63
CA PHE A 100 -20.37 -4.19 4.58
C PHE A 100 -21.72 -3.94 3.90
N VAL A 101 -22.68 -4.76 4.26
CA VAL A 101 -24.04 -4.71 3.70
C VAL A 101 -25.11 -4.72 4.78
N THR A 102 -26.28 -4.25 4.40
CA THR A 102 -27.55 -4.56 5.06
C THR A 102 -28.36 -5.48 4.15
N ILE A 103 -29.14 -6.37 4.74
CA ILE A 103 -30.01 -7.30 4.00
C ILE A 103 -31.46 -7.12 4.41
N ALA A 104 -32.36 -7.25 3.45
CA ALA A 104 -33.81 -7.34 3.73
C ALA A 104 -34.19 -8.79 4.09
N PRO A 105 -35.38 -9.00 4.70
CA PRO A 105 -35.89 -10.33 4.99
C PRO A 105 -35.90 -11.22 3.74
N ARG A 106 -35.64 -12.50 3.94
CA ARG A 106 -35.72 -13.51 2.88
C ARG A 106 -37.16 -13.72 2.40
N ASP A 107 -37.27 -14.13 1.17
CA ASP A 107 -38.57 -14.55 0.62
C ASP A 107 -39.00 -15.91 1.19
N LYS A 108 -40.19 -16.40 0.74
CA LYS A 108 -40.77 -17.68 1.17
C LYS A 108 -39.93 -18.89 0.76
N ASP A 109 -39.10 -18.76 -0.26
CA ASP A 109 -38.27 -19.82 -0.82
C ASP A 109 -36.84 -19.78 -0.20
N GLY A 110 -36.55 -18.78 0.66
CA GLY A 110 -35.33 -18.66 1.41
C GLY A 110 -34.26 -17.75 0.79
N TYR A 111 -34.53 -17.15 -0.37
CA TYR A 111 -33.62 -16.27 -1.06
C TYR A 111 -33.61 -14.86 -0.46
N LEU A 112 -32.44 -14.19 -0.53
CA LEU A 112 -32.31 -12.77 -0.20
C LEU A 112 -33.17 -11.95 -1.17
N THR A 113 -33.96 -11.00 -0.64
CA THR A 113 -34.77 -10.10 -1.47
C THR A 113 -34.02 -8.83 -1.85
N GLU A 114 -33.19 -8.31 -0.95
CA GLU A 114 -32.39 -7.12 -1.17
C GLU A 114 -31.06 -7.22 -0.38
N VAL A 115 -29.99 -6.80 -1.02
CA VAL A 115 -28.66 -6.63 -0.45
C VAL A 115 -28.18 -5.23 -0.80
N GLN A 116 -27.89 -4.39 0.19
CA GLN A 116 -27.44 -3.02 -0.04
C GLN A 116 -26.11 -2.77 0.65
N LEU A 117 -25.15 -2.14 -0.05
CA LEU A 117 -23.92 -1.65 0.58
C LEU A 117 -24.28 -0.65 1.67
N SER A 118 -23.65 -0.82 2.84
CA SER A 118 -23.99 -0.02 4.01
C SER A 118 -23.44 1.41 3.91
N ASP A 119 -24.26 2.39 4.23
CA ASP A 119 -23.89 3.79 4.40
C ASP A 119 -23.39 4.13 5.82
N LYS A 120 -23.43 3.16 6.74
CA LYS A 120 -22.99 3.33 8.14
C LYS A 120 -21.49 3.24 8.33
N VAL A 121 -20.78 2.73 7.33
CA VAL A 121 -19.33 2.57 7.34
C VAL A 121 -18.68 3.55 6.38
N TRP A 122 -17.49 4.03 6.75
CA TRP A 122 -16.63 4.72 5.82
C TRP A 122 -15.70 3.70 5.14
N GLU A 123 -15.31 3.98 3.90
CA GLU A 123 -14.43 3.17 3.09
C GLU A 123 -13.35 4.08 2.48
N TYR A 124 -12.08 3.76 2.73
CA TYR A 124 -10.94 4.40 2.11
C TYR A 124 -10.30 3.44 1.12
N GLU A 125 -10.39 3.78 -0.14
CA GLU A 125 -9.78 3.03 -1.23
C GLU A 125 -8.37 3.54 -1.54
N LYS A 126 -7.53 2.66 -2.10
CA LYS A 126 -6.16 2.98 -2.56
C LYS A 126 -5.27 3.56 -1.46
N VAL A 127 -5.42 3.06 -0.25
CA VAL A 127 -4.56 3.43 0.88
C VAL A 127 -3.17 2.86 0.64
N ARG A 128 -2.16 3.73 0.52
CA ARG A 128 -0.74 3.38 0.31
C ARG A 128 0.14 3.75 1.49
N ARG A 129 -0.24 4.76 2.27
CA ARG A 129 0.50 5.21 3.47
C ARG A 129 -0.25 4.74 4.71
N PHE A 130 0.22 3.66 5.28
CA PHE A 130 -0.35 3.08 6.49
C PHE A 130 0.74 2.48 7.39
N GLN A 131 0.41 2.28 8.64
CA GLN A 131 1.22 1.54 9.61
C GLN A 131 0.30 0.70 10.47
N ILE A 132 0.68 -0.55 10.68
CA ILE A 132 -0.08 -1.51 11.49
C ILE A 132 0.74 -1.82 12.75
N ASN A 133 0.13 -1.66 13.92
CA ASN A 133 0.72 -2.08 15.19
C ASN A 133 -0.31 -2.93 15.94
N GLU A 134 -0.26 -4.23 15.71
CA GLU A 134 -1.19 -5.20 16.31
C GLU A 134 -1.06 -5.25 17.83
N GLU A 135 0.16 -5.19 18.37
CA GLU A 135 0.39 -5.22 19.81
C GLU A 135 -0.31 -4.06 20.54
N LYS A 136 -0.34 -2.88 19.92
CA LYS A 136 -1.01 -1.69 20.46
C LYS A 136 -2.46 -1.56 20.01
N GLY A 137 -2.92 -2.42 19.10
CA GLY A 137 -4.25 -2.33 18.49
C GLY A 137 -4.46 -1.04 17.72
N VAL A 138 -3.44 -0.57 16.98
CA VAL A 138 -3.47 0.71 16.26
C VAL A 138 -3.18 0.51 14.78
N PHE A 139 -4.06 1.06 13.94
CA PHE A 139 -3.87 1.20 12.50
C PHE A 139 -3.78 2.68 12.18
N THR A 140 -2.70 3.11 11.56
CA THR A 140 -2.50 4.51 11.14
C THR A 140 -2.69 4.61 9.63
N ILE A 141 -3.55 5.51 9.17
CA ILE A 141 -3.70 5.85 7.75
C ILE A 141 -3.25 7.29 7.59
N ALA A 142 -2.19 7.52 6.81
CA ALA A 142 -1.48 8.78 6.79
C ALA A 142 -1.13 9.21 8.24
N ASP A 143 -1.73 10.29 8.75
CA ASP A 143 -1.47 10.80 10.10
C ASP A 143 -2.60 10.49 11.10
N THR A 144 -3.63 9.76 10.67
CA THR A 144 -4.80 9.47 11.48
C THR A 144 -4.75 8.06 12.05
N LYS A 145 -4.88 7.96 13.39
CA LYS A 145 -4.90 6.70 14.12
C LYS A 145 -6.32 6.18 14.29
N TYR A 146 -6.47 4.88 14.05
CA TYR A 146 -7.68 4.11 14.23
C TYR A 146 -7.40 2.93 15.18
N SER A 147 -8.42 2.42 15.86
CA SER A 147 -8.26 1.22 16.70
C SER A 147 -8.53 -0.05 15.90
N ILE A 148 -7.68 -1.05 16.08
CA ILE A 148 -7.88 -2.43 15.67
C ILE A 148 -8.40 -3.20 16.88
N ARG A 149 -9.38 -4.08 16.70
CA ARG A 149 -9.86 -5.03 17.70
C ARG A 149 -9.81 -6.44 17.12
N ASP A 150 -9.95 -7.45 17.98
CA ASP A 150 -9.88 -8.88 17.62
C ASP A 150 -10.90 -9.32 16.55
N GLU A 151 -11.90 -8.48 16.27
CA GLU A 151 -12.97 -8.74 15.30
C GLU A 151 -12.67 -8.23 13.88
N VAL A 152 -11.52 -7.55 13.66
CA VAL A 152 -11.15 -7.05 12.32
C VAL A 152 -10.79 -8.22 11.43
N ARG A 153 -11.42 -8.29 10.26
CA ARG A 153 -11.13 -9.30 9.25
C ARG A 153 -10.29 -8.70 8.13
N VAL A 154 -9.28 -9.43 7.73
CA VAL A 154 -8.37 -9.05 6.64
C VAL A 154 -8.58 -9.97 5.45
N PHE A 155 -8.64 -9.41 4.25
CA PHE A 155 -8.88 -10.17 3.03
C PHE A 155 -7.79 -9.89 2.00
N SER A 156 -7.36 -10.94 1.33
CA SER A 156 -6.41 -10.89 0.23
C SER A 156 -6.87 -11.85 -0.85
N ASN A 157 -7.03 -11.37 -2.08
CA ASN A 157 -7.52 -12.17 -3.21
C ASN A 157 -8.84 -12.93 -2.91
N GLY A 158 -9.78 -12.24 -2.28
CA GLY A 158 -11.09 -12.81 -1.92
C GLY A 158 -11.08 -13.84 -0.80
N ARG A 159 -9.96 -14.02 -0.09
CA ARG A 159 -9.81 -14.95 1.04
C ARG A 159 -9.37 -14.22 2.28
N GLU A 160 -9.80 -14.72 3.43
CA GLU A 160 -9.34 -14.19 4.71
C GLU A 160 -7.86 -14.56 4.93
N CYS A 161 -7.10 -13.60 5.49
CA CYS A 161 -5.68 -13.73 5.81
C CYS A 161 -5.36 -12.98 7.11
N ALA A 162 -4.09 -13.02 7.56
CA ALA A 162 -3.65 -12.31 8.74
C ALA A 162 -3.14 -10.89 8.41
N PHE A 163 -3.00 -10.02 9.42
CA PHE A 163 -2.32 -8.74 9.26
C PHE A 163 -0.85 -8.90 8.88
N SER A 164 -0.19 -9.97 9.35
CA SER A 164 1.18 -10.30 8.99
C SER A 164 1.40 -10.60 7.51
N ASP A 165 0.32 -10.84 6.77
CA ASP A 165 0.37 -11.11 5.32
C ASP A 165 0.24 -9.82 4.50
N ILE A 166 0.22 -8.65 5.15
CA ILE A 166 0.19 -7.34 4.51
C ILE A 166 1.62 -6.78 4.48
N SER A 167 2.12 -6.45 3.29
CA SER A 167 3.36 -5.72 3.11
C SER A 167 3.13 -4.21 3.18
N GLU A 168 4.17 -3.45 3.55
CA GLU A 168 4.14 -1.98 3.53
C GLU A 168 3.90 -1.41 2.12
N ASP A 169 4.26 -2.18 1.09
CA ASP A 169 4.09 -1.82 -0.32
C ASP A 169 2.69 -2.14 -0.88
N ASP A 170 1.84 -2.81 -0.11
CA ASP A 170 0.49 -3.16 -0.55
C ASP A 170 -0.41 -1.92 -0.67
N ILE A 171 -1.39 -2.03 -1.55
CA ILE A 171 -2.48 -1.05 -1.65
C ILE A 171 -3.71 -1.64 -0.99
N LEU A 172 -4.27 -0.92 -0.04
CA LEU A 172 -5.38 -1.39 0.76
C LEU A 172 -6.68 -0.64 0.47
N THR A 173 -7.80 -1.35 0.62
CA THR A 173 -9.10 -0.75 0.93
C THR A 173 -9.39 -1.01 2.40
N VAL A 174 -9.64 0.05 3.16
CA VAL A 174 -9.89 -0.03 4.61
C VAL A 174 -11.29 0.45 4.90
N VAL A 175 -12.05 -0.37 5.61
CA VAL A 175 -13.42 -0.07 6.00
C VAL A 175 -13.53 0.06 7.51
N GLY A 176 -14.27 1.06 7.95
CA GLY A 176 -14.43 1.28 9.39
C GLY A 176 -15.67 2.07 9.76
N MET A 177 -15.85 2.24 11.07
CA MET A 177 -16.94 3.02 11.65
C MET A 177 -16.40 3.89 12.79
N GLY A 178 -16.61 5.22 12.68
CA GLY A 178 -15.99 6.16 13.61
C GLY A 178 -14.45 6.07 13.59
N LYS A 179 -13.83 5.75 14.72
CA LYS A 179 -12.37 5.56 14.86
C LYS A 179 -11.97 4.08 14.95
N LYS A 180 -12.80 3.16 14.50
CA LYS A 180 -12.51 1.71 14.51
C LYS A 180 -12.40 1.19 13.09
N ILE A 181 -11.37 0.38 12.85
CA ILE A 181 -11.28 -0.46 11.65
C ILE A 181 -12.21 -1.66 11.85
N LEU A 182 -12.91 -2.04 10.79
CA LEU A 182 -13.80 -3.20 10.76
C LEU A 182 -13.30 -4.27 9.79
N SER A 183 -12.74 -3.86 8.65
CA SER A 183 -12.09 -4.77 7.71
C SER A 183 -10.97 -4.09 6.94
N VAL A 184 -10.05 -4.88 6.43
CA VAL A 184 -8.96 -4.48 5.55
C VAL A 184 -8.93 -5.41 4.35
N VAL A 185 -8.87 -4.87 3.15
CA VAL A 185 -8.77 -5.64 1.92
C VAL A 185 -7.50 -5.26 1.19
N VAL A 186 -6.61 -6.21 0.97
CA VAL A 186 -5.42 -6.03 0.14
C VAL A 186 -5.87 -6.01 -1.32
N THR A 187 -5.86 -4.82 -1.92
CA THR A 187 -6.35 -4.59 -3.28
C THR A 187 -5.26 -4.95 -4.30
N THR A 188 -4.03 -4.49 -4.06
CA THR A 188 -2.85 -4.88 -4.82
C THR A 188 -1.89 -5.50 -3.83
N GLY A 189 -1.71 -6.79 -3.92
CA GLY A 189 -0.75 -7.52 -3.10
C GLY A 189 0.63 -7.48 -3.76
N HIS A 190 1.62 -8.04 -3.08
CA HIS A 190 3.01 -8.11 -3.51
C HIS A 190 3.40 -9.52 -3.95
N GLY A 191 4.47 -9.60 -4.74
CA GLY A 191 5.24 -10.79 -5.01
C GLY A 191 6.71 -10.55 -4.65
N THR A 192 7.55 -11.56 -4.78
CA THR A 192 8.98 -11.45 -4.52
C THR A 192 9.73 -11.29 -5.84
N LEU A 193 10.56 -10.26 -5.96
CA LEU A 193 11.57 -10.15 -7.01
C LEU A 193 12.88 -10.74 -6.49
N SER A 194 13.45 -11.71 -7.20
CA SER A 194 14.74 -12.36 -6.88
C SER A 194 15.71 -12.15 -8.02
N LEU A 195 16.90 -11.62 -7.72
CA LEU A 195 17.95 -11.35 -8.71
C LEU A 195 19.03 -12.44 -8.65
N LYS A 196 19.44 -12.92 -9.83
CA LYS A 196 20.56 -13.84 -10.01
C LYS A 196 21.70 -13.16 -10.76
N ASN A 197 22.94 -13.68 -10.56
CA ASN A 197 24.15 -13.19 -11.23
C ASN A 197 24.38 -11.71 -11.01
N THR A 198 24.25 -11.26 -9.76
CA THR A 198 24.30 -9.85 -9.34
C THR A 198 25.68 -9.22 -9.41
N THR A 199 26.76 -9.99 -9.42
CA THR A 199 28.14 -9.53 -9.18
C THR A 199 28.59 -8.33 -10.02
N LEU A 200 28.17 -8.24 -11.28
CA LEU A 200 28.52 -7.09 -12.14
C LEU A 200 27.81 -5.81 -11.69
N PHE A 201 26.64 -5.94 -11.09
CA PHE A 201 25.74 -4.84 -10.73
C PHE A 201 25.69 -4.57 -9.23
N GLU A 202 26.47 -5.27 -8.42
CA GLU A 202 26.56 -5.01 -6.97
C GLU A 202 26.97 -3.56 -6.72
N ASP A 203 26.43 -2.98 -5.63
CA ASP A 203 26.62 -1.57 -5.25
C ASP A 203 26.08 -0.53 -6.25
N SER A 204 25.34 -1.00 -7.30
CA SER A 204 24.53 -0.11 -8.14
C SER A 204 23.04 -0.21 -7.81
N PHE A 205 22.19 0.52 -8.52
CA PHE A 205 20.75 0.53 -8.28
C PHE A 205 19.99 -0.26 -9.33
N LEU A 206 19.05 -1.07 -8.83
CA LEU A 206 17.89 -1.56 -9.58
C LEU A 206 16.85 -0.46 -9.62
N GLN A 207 16.26 -0.23 -10.79
CA GLN A 207 15.11 0.64 -10.96
C GLN A 207 13.93 -0.14 -11.54
N LEU A 208 12.74 -0.02 -10.92
CA LEU A 208 11.48 -0.54 -11.45
C LEU A 208 10.58 0.65 -11.81
N ASN A 209 10.27 0.80 -13.10
CA ASN A 209 9.65 2.00 -13.65
C ASN A 209 10.46 3.25 -13.26
N ASN A 210 9.81 4.30 -12.68
CA ASN A 210 10.47 5.51 -12.24
C ASN A 210 10.25 5.79 -10.74
N ASN A 211 9.79 4.79 -9.97
CA ASN A 211 9.30 5.02 -8.61
C ASN A 211 9.79 4.00 -7.56
N ILE A 212 10.41 2.90 -7.96
CA ILE A 212 10.98 1.92 -7.03
C ILE A 212 12.48 1.78 -7.35
N PHE A 213 13.32 2.01 -6.34
CA PHE A 213 14.76 1.92 -6.42
C PHE A 213 15.28 1.05 -5.28
N ALA A 214 16.19 0.14 -5.59
CA ALA A 214 16.84 -0.69 -4.58
C ALA A 214 18.32 -0.87 -4.92
N MET A 215 19.18 -0.85 -3.90
CA MET A 215 20.59 -1.18 -4.07
C MET A 215 20.73 -2.67 -4.34
N ILE A 216 21.49 -3.03 -5.36
CA ILE A 216 21.72 -4.43 -5.72
C ILE A 216 22.78 -5.01 -4.78
N THR A 217 22.34 -5.98 -3.98
CA THR A 217 23.20 -6.78 -3.10
C THR A 217 23.31 -8.23 -3.64
N PRO A 218 24.27 -9.04 -3.17
CA PRO A 218 24.34 -10.45 -3.57
C PRO A 218 23.03 -11.17 -3.29
N ASN A 219 22.46 -11.80 -4.35
CA ASN A 219 21.18 -12.53 -4.29
C ASN A 219 20.03 -11.69 -3.72
N LEU A 220 19.89 -10.44 -4.16
CA LEU A 220 18.81 -9.54 -3.73
C LEU A 220 17.45 -10.22 -3.90
N GLU A 221 16.70 -10.26 -2.80
CA GLU A 221 15.27 -10.61 -2.77
C GLU A 221 14.52 -9.46 -2.11
N MET A 222 13.45 -9.00 -2.76
CA MET A 222 12.63 -7.91 -2.23
C MET A 222 11.17 -8.11 -2.58
N GLU A 223 10.29 -7.62 -1.72
CA GLU A 223 8.86 -7.53 -1.99
C GLU A 223 8.59 -6.37 -2.94
N VAL A 224 7.74 -6.60 -3.94
CA VAL A 224 7.33 -5.61 -4.93
C VAL A 224 5.82 -5.74 -5.15
N PRO A 225 5.06 -4.64 -5.18
CA PRO A 225 3.64 -4.69 -5.51
C PRO A 225 3.38 -5.42 -6.83
N GLY A 226 2.30 -6.21 -6.87
CA GLY A 226 1.90 -6.93 -8.09
C GLY A 226 1.63 -5.98 -9.24
N GLY A 227 2.15 -6.28 -10.43
CA GLY A 227 1.97 -5.45 -11.62
C GLY A 227 3.05 -5.64 -12.67
N GLU A 228 2.92 -4.85 -13.75
CA GLU A 228 3.90 -4.81 -14.83
C GLU A 228 4.94 -3.71 -14.58
N TYR A 229 6.21 -4.05 -14.69
CA TYR A 229 7.33 -3.14 -14.49
C TYR A 229 8.32 -3.23 -15.65
N THR A 230 9.00 -2.09 -15.88
CA THR A 230 10.24 -2.06 -16.66
C THR A 230 11.38 -2.05 -15.65
N LEU A 231 12.08 -3.18 -15.54
CA LEU A 231 13.28 -3.31 -14.73
C LEU A 231 14.47 -2.78 -15.52
N LYS A 232 15.26 -1.91 -14.88
CA LYS A 232 16.51 -1.36 -15.43
C LYS A 232 17.63 -1.56 -14.44
N VAL A 233 18.82 -1.89 -14.96
CA VAL A 233 20.06 -1.98 -14.20
C VAL A 233 21.19 -1.37 -15.01
N ALA A 234 22.15 -0.73 -14.33
CA ALA A 234 23.34 -0.17 -14.97
C ALA A 234 24.52 -0.10 -13.99
N ASN A 235 25.71 -0.49 -14.45
CA ASN A 235 26.96 -0.35 -13.72
C ASN A 235 28.16 -0.36 -14.66
N ASP A 236 29.13 0.55 -14.47
CA ASP A 236 30.40 0.65 -15.23
C ASP A 236 30.24 0.50 -16.76
N GLY A 237 29.20 1.14 -17.31
CA GLY A 237 28.88 1.07 -18.73
C GLY A 237 28.09 -0.16 -19.17
N TRP A 238 27.90 -1.14 -18.31
CA TRP A 238 27.07 -2.31 -18.58
C TRP A 238 25.67 -2.07 -18.09
N GLY A 239 24.67 -2.63 -18.75
CA GLY A 239 23.29 -2.52 -18.31
C GLY A 239 22.28 -2.71 -19.41
N GLY A 240 21.03 -2.77 -18.98
CA GLY A 240 19.90 -2.94 -19.88
C GLY A 240 18.58 -2.84 -19.13
N SER A 241 17.52 -3.09 -19.89
CA SER A 241 16.16 -3.10 -19.37
C SER A 241 15.38 -4.30 -19.89
N THR A 242 14.43 -4.76 -19.08
CA THR A 242 13.46 -5.78 -19.48
C THR A 242 12.11 -5.48 -18.85
N LYS A 243 11.04 -5.95 -19.50
CA LYS A 243 9.70 -5.94 -18.91
C LYS A 243 9.53 -7.19 -18.07
N ILE A 244 9.01 -7.02 -16.88
CA ILE A 244 8.70 -8.09 -15.94
C ILE A 244 7.27 -7.94 -15.44
N GLU A 245 6.66 -9.04 -15.04
CA GLU A 245 5.39 -9.05 -14.32
C GLU A 245 5.64 -9.63 -12.93
N ILE A 246 5.24 -8.88 -11.90
CA ILE A 246 5.23 -9.35 -10.53
C ILE A 246 3.85 -9.91 -10.23
N VAL A 247 3.79 -11.21 -9.98
CA VAL A 247 2.56 -11.90 -9.63
C VAL A 247 2.47 -12.05 -8.12
N ARG A 248 1.31 -11.70 -7.59
CA ARG A 248 1.03 -11.75 -6.15
C ARG A 248 1.32 -13.14 -5.56
N GLY A 249 2.13 -13.16 -4.49
CA GLY A 249 2.49 -14.38 -3.77
C GLY A 249 3.42 -15.33 -4.54
N GLU A 250 3.96 -14.90 -5.69
CA GLU A 250 4.92 -15.66 -6.48
C GLU A 250 6.29 -14.97 -6.48
N THR A 251 7.34 -15.77 -6.76
CA THR A 251 8.70 -15.24 -6.95
C THR A 251 8.98 -15.08 -8.44
N THR A 252 9.28 -13.84 -8.85
CA THR A 252 9.79 -13.52 -10.20
C THR A 252 11.31 -13.48 -10.14
N GLU A 253 11.95 -14.42 -10.81
CA GLU A 253 13.41 -14.53 -10.85
C GLU A 253 13.97 -13.89 -12.11
N ILE A 254 14.96 -13.00 -11.96
CA ILE A 254 15.62 -12.28 -13.07
C ILE A 254 17.13 -12.55 -13.04
N ASP A 255 17.64 -13.04 -14.16
CA ASP A 255 19.08 -13.23 -14.38
C ASP A 255 19.70 -11.96 -15.00
N LEU A 256 20.50 -11.24 -14.21
CA LEU A 256 21.11 -9.98 -14.63
C LEU A 256 22.15 -10.14 -15.74
N ASP A 257 22.74 -11.32 -15.92
CA ASP A 257 23.63 -11.59 -17.06
C ASP A 257 22.94 -11.40 -18.41
N THR A 258 21.62 -11.61 -18.46
CA THR A 258 20.83 -11.38 -19.67
C THR A 258 20.66 -9.90 -20.01
N LEU A 259 20.87 -9.01 -19.04
CA LEU A 259 20.67 -7.57 -19.16
C LEU A 259 21.97 -6.78 -19.37
N LYS A 260 23.13 -7.38 -19.16
CA LYS A 260 24.41 -6.65 -19.26
C LYS A 260 24.69 -6.10 -20.65
N GLY A 261 24.15 -6.72 -21.72
CA GLY A 261 24.43 -6.33 -23.11
C GLY A 261 25.81 -6.79 -23.61
N GLU A 262 26.20 -6.36 -24.82
CA GLU A 262 27.40 -6.83 -25.52
C GLU A 262 28.62 -5.89 -25.33
N GLY A 263 28.48 -4.76 -24.62
CA GLY A 263 29.56 -3.80 -24.40
C GLY A 263 29.13 -2.60 -23.58
N LYS A 264 30.12 -1.74 -23.29
CA LYS A 264 29.88 -0.53 -22.49
C LYS A 264 28.99 0.44 -23.26
N LYS A 265 27.96 0.94 -22.58
CA LYS A 265 26.95 1.88 -23.09
C LYS A 265 27.15 3.23 -22.46
N LYS A 266 26.64 4.25 -23.14
CA LYS A 266 26.58 5.62 -22.68
C LYS A 266 25.17 6.16 -22.88
N GLY A 267 24.77 7.08 -22.02
CA GLY A 267 23.55 7.87 -22.13
C GLY A 267 23.89 9.33 -22.38
N LEU A 268 23.03 10.01 -23.11
CA LEU A 268 23.10 11.44 -23.36
C LEU A 268 22.18 12.15 -22.35
N ILE A 269 22.76 12.93 -21.45
CA ILE A 269 22.04 13.55 -20.34
C ILE A 269 21.96 15.05 -20.55
N SER A 270 20.75 15.58 -20.60
CA SER A 270 20.45 17.02 -20.65
C SER A 270 20.08 17.51 -19.26
N PHE A 271 20.50 18.74 -18.93
CA PHE A 271 20.21 19.38 -17.65
C PHE A 271 19.31 20.60 -17.85
N GLU A 272 18.22 20.66 -17.13
CA GLU A 272 17.34 21.82 -17.00
C GLU A 272 17.40 22.27 -15.54
N ILE A 273 18.10 23.38 -15.28
CA ILE A 273 18.32 23.92 -13.93
C ILE A 273 17.63 25.28 -13.87
N ASP A 274 16.93 25.56 -12.80
CA ASP A 274 16.11 26.78 -12.62
C ASP A 274 16.93 28.06 -12.35
N VAL A 275 18.26 27.94 -12.22
CA VAL A 275 19.20 29.04 -11.96
C VAL A 275 20.16 29.21 -13.16
N GLU A 276 20.41 30.47 -13.60
CA GLU A 276 21.18 30.76 -14.82
C GLU A 276 22.71 30.57 -14.64
N GLU A 277 23.27 30.98 -13.51
CA GLU A 277 24.71 30.93 -13.27
C GLU A 277 25.09 29.80 -12.30
N VAL A 278 25.21 28.57 -12.83
CA VAL A 278 25.54 27.38 -12.06
C VAL A 278 26.80 26.70 -12.54
N GLU A 279 27.52 26.08 -11.63
CA GLU A 279 28.60 25.15 -11.92
C GLU A 279 28.16 23.72 -11.69
N VAL A 280 28.25 22.88 -12.74
CA VAL A 280 27.84 21.47 -12.68
C VAL A 280 29.06 20.58 -12.75
N TYR A 281 29.12 19.61 -11.81
CA TYR A 281 30.22 18.65 -11.72
C TYR A 281 29.60 17.23 -11.79
N VAL A 282 30.21 16.37 -12.61
CA VAL A 282 29.93 14.93 -12.63
C VAL A 282 31.20 14.20 -12.27
N ASP A 283 31.17 13.32 -11.26
CA ASP A 283 32.33 12.62 -10.72
C ASP A 283 33.46 13.57 -10.37
N TYR A 284 33.10 14.71 -9.76
CA TYR A 284 34.01 15.79 -9.37
C TYR A 284 34.72 16.52 -10.54
N GLN A 285 34.28 16.31 -11.79
CA GLN A 285 34.76 17.02 -12.96
C GLN A 285 33.73 18.02 -13.44
N LYS A 286 34.13 19.27 -13.61
CA LYS A 286 33.27 20.33 -14.14
C LYS A 286 32.87 20.00 -15.58
N ILE A 287 31.57 20.09 -15.90
CA ILE A 287 31.06 19.83 -17.23
C ILE A 287 30.37 21.08 -17.80
N ASP A 288 30.21 21.11 -19.12
CA ASP A 288 29.32 22.07 -19.82
C ASP A 288 27.92 21.52 -19.88
N HIS A 289 27.08 21.91 -18.92
CA HIS A 289 25.69 21.46 -18.80
C HIS A 289 24.74 22.12 -19.79
N THR A 290 25.18 23.16 -20.54
CA THR A 290 24.36 23.84 -21.58
C THR A 290 24.17 22.98 -22.82
N GLN A 291 24.96 21.90 -22.93
CA GLN A 291 24.86 20.91 -23.98
C GLN A 291 24.61 19.53 -23.33
N PRO A 292 23.93 18.61 -24.05
CA PRO A 292 23.79 17.24 -23.57
C PRO A 292 25.16 16.58 -23.33
N VAL A 293 25.34 15.94 -22.17
CA VAL A 293 26.60 15.34 -21.71
C VAL A 293 26.53 13.82 -21.85
N GLU A 294 27.56 13.23 -22.47
CA GLU A 294 27.66 11.77 -22.63
C GLU A 294 28.29 11.16 -21.37
N LEU A 295 27.49 10.37 -20.63
CA LEU A 295 27.92 9.65 -19.43
C LEU A 295 27.82 8.14 -19.63
N THR A 296 28.71 7.36 -19.00
CA THR A 296 28.64 5.90 -19.03
C THR A 296 27.40 5.39 -18.25
N TYR A 297 26.89 4.24 -18.63
CA TYR A 297 25.86 3.59 -17.80
C TYR A 297 26.45 3.24 -16.43
N GLY A 298 25.73 3.59 -15.37
CA GLY A 298 26.14 3.38 -14.00
C GLY A 298 25.77 4.52 -13.08
N LEU A 299 26.39 4.52 -11.89
CA LEU A 299 26.16 5.52 -10.86
C LEU A 299 27.24 6.59 -10.96
N HIS A 300 26.84 7.85 -10.98
CA HIS A 300 27.69 9.03 -11.00
C HIS A 300 27.37 9.92 -9.82
N VAL A 301 28.33 10.69 -9.35
CA VAL A 301 28.11 11.75 -8.36
C VAL A 301 27.86 13.05 -9.11
N LEU A 302 26.65 13.60 -8.96
CA LEU A 302 26.27 14.90 -9.53
C LEU A 302 26.32 15.95 -8.42
N GLN A 303 27.05 17.05 -8.65
CA GLN A 303 27.16 18.18 -7.75
C GLN A 303 26.88 19.46 -8.52
N ILE A 304 26.06 20.35 -7.96
CA ILE A 304 25.70 21.64 -8.55
C ILE A 304 25.95 22.71 -7.51
N GLU A 305 26.62 23.78 -7.93
CA GLU A 305 26.95 24.92 -7.12
C GLU A 305 26.47 26.20 -7.81
N ALA A 306 25.82 27.07 -7.05
CA ALA A 306 25.37 28.38 -7.50
C ALA A 306 25.53 29.40 -6.36
N GLU A 307 25.82 30.66 -6.70
CA GLU A 307 25.95 31.72 -5.71
C GLU A 307 24.62 32.05 -5.07
N GLY A 308 24.53 31.95 -3.74
CA GLY A 308 23.28 32.20 -2.98
C GLY A 308 22.39 30.96 -2.83
N TYR A 309 22.86 29.78 -3.22
CA TYR A 309 22.12 28.53 -3.09
C TYR A 309 22.95 27.48 -2.35
N ASP A 310 22.26 26.57 -1.68
CA ASP A 310 22.89 25.40 -1.09
C ASP A 310 23.56 24.52 -2.15
N THR A 311 24.74 23.97 -1.84
CA THR A 311 25.39 23.00 -2.72
C THR A 311 24.50 21.75 -2.85
N TRP A 312 24.00 21.50 -4.05
CA TRP A 312 23.20 20.34 -4.36
C TRP A 312 24.09 19.17 -4.78
N LYS A 313 24.06 18.05 -4.02
CA LYS A 313 24.87 16.88 -4.31
C LYS A 313 24.07 15.59 -4.16
N LYS A 314 23.99 14.83 -5.25
CA LYS A 314 23.20 13.59 -5.31
C LYS A 314 23.84 12.56 -6.24
N TYR A 315 23.37 11.31 -6.13
CA TYR A 315 23.73 10.26 -7.07
C TYR A 315 22.80 10.32 -8.30
N LEU A 316 23.43 10.21 -9.49
CA LEU A 316 22.76 10.10 -10.78
C LEU A 316 22.93 8.68 -11.32
N SER A 317 21.84 7.94 -11.51
CA SER A 317 21.87 6.64 -12.17
C SER A 317 21.61 6.78 -13.67
N VAL A 318 22.62 6.58 -14.50
CA VAL A 318 22.49 6.57 -15.96
C VAL A 318 22.17 5.15 -16.42
N ASN A 319 20.95 4.93 -16.91
CA ASN A 319 20.44 3.61 -17.31
C ASN A 319 19.58 3.63 -18.58
N SER A 320 19.62 4.73 -19.30
CA SER A 320 18.89 4.94 -20.57
C SER A 320 19.78 5.67 -21.57
N GLU A 321 19.45 5.54 -22.87
CA GLU A 321 20.23 6.17 -23.95
C GLU A 321 20.11 7.70 -23.92
N GLU A 322 18.97 8.23 -23.49
CA GLU A 322 18.73 9.67 -23.35
C GLU A 322 17.90 9.93 -22.09
N ALA A 323 18.20 11.02 -21.37
CA ALA A 323 17.39 11.51 -20.27
C ALA A 323 17.55 13.03 -20.10
N THR A 324 16.50 13.70 -19.57
CA THR A 324 16.55 15.09 -19.14
C THR A 324 16.34 15.14 -17.63
N LEU A 325 17.25 15.81 -16.93
CA LEU A 325 17.18 16.08 -15.51
C LEU A 325 16.67 17.49 -15.28
N ILE A 326 15.55 17.61 -14.56
CA ILE A 326 15.01 18.89 -14.11
C ILE A 326 15.44 19.04 -12.65
N ILE A 327 16.15 20.12 -12.31
CA ILE A 327 16.73 20.35 -10.99
C ILE A 327 16.33 21.73 -10.51
N GLU A 328 15.76 21.77 -9.31
CA GLU A 328 15.43 22.98 -8.56
C GLU A 328 16.41 23.11 -7.40
N LEU A 329 17.04 24.29 -7.26
CA LEU A 329 17.98 24.58 -6.18
C LEU A 329 17.28 25.29 -5.03
N THR A 330 17.75 25.07 -3.80
CA THR A 330 17.26 25.74 -2.59
C THR A 330 18.17 26.91 -2.26
N GLU A 331 17.59 28.09 -2.01
CA GLU A 331 18.33 29.28 -1.57
C GLU A 331 19.01 29.05 -0.20
N ASP A 332 20.23 29.56 -0.02
CA ASP A 332 20.99 29.48 1.22
C ASP A 332 20.56 30.58 2.18
N ASP A 333 19.58 30.29 3.04
CA ASP A 333 19.02 31.22 4.05
C ASP A 333 20.08 31.70 5.08
N SER A 334 21.24 31.02 5.18
CA SER A 334 22.26 31.39 6.17
C SER A 334 23.01 32.69 5.83
N LYS A 335 22.88 33.20 4.62
CA LYS A 335 23.51 34.45 4.18
C LYS A 335 22.64 35.69 4.40
N GLU A 336 21.34 35.57 4.53
CA GLU A 336 20.45 36.70 4.89
C GLU A 336 20.67 37.16 6.33
N GLU A 337 20.93 36.26 7.28
CA GLU A 337 21.24 36.63 8.68
C GLU A 337 22.61 37.33 8.86
N ALA A 338 23.54 37.08 7.94
CA ALA A 338 24.87 37.73 8.00
C ALA A 338 24.86 39.18 7.46
N SER A 339 23.97 39.51 6.51
CA SER A 339 23.87 40.87 5.95
C SER A 339 23.09 41.82 6.85
N GLU A 340 22.09 41.34 7.61
CA GLU A 340 21.39 42.15 8.63
C GLU A 340 22.25 42.41 9.87
N SER A 341 23.22 41.55 10.18
CA SER A 341 24.14 41.75 11.34
C SER A 341 25.29 42.72 11.06
N GLU A 342 25.62 43.03 9.81
CA GLU A 342 26.67 44.02 9.46
C GLU A 342 26.12 45.47 9.46
N GLU A 343 24.85 45.74 9.23
CA GLU A 343 24.26 47.09 9.33
C GLU A 343 24.01 47.55 10.77
N GLU A 344 23.85 46.62 11.74
CA GLU A 344 23.69 46.98 13.17
C GLU A 344 25.02 47.18 13.95
N SER A 345 26.20 46.83 13.36
CA SER A 345 27.49 46.85 14.09
C SER A 345 28.32 48.10 13.93
N GLU A 346 27.87 49.18 13.27
CA GLU A 346 28.62 50.46 13.22
C GLU A 346 28.30 51.43 14.38
N GLU A 347 27.39 51.13 15.30
CA GLU A 347 27.04 52.04 16.43
C GLU A 347 27.42 51.53 17.84
N ALA A 348 28.25 50.49 18.01
CA ALA A 348 28.74 50.17 19.37
C ALA A 348 30.18 49.65 19.37
N LYS A 349 31.13 50.56 19.27
CA LYS A 349 32.46 50.33 19.80
C LYS A 349 32.49 50.82 21.24
N ASP A 350 32.49 49.92 22.21
CA ASP A 350 33.48 49.86 23.29
C ASP A 350 33.25 48.69 24.25
N SER A 351 34.34 48.06 24.63
CA SER A 351 34.63 47.20 25.79
C SER A 351 34.65 45.69 25.63
N GLU A 352 35.94 45.24 25.58
CA GLU A 352 36.60 44.14 26.35
C GLU A 352 36.13 42.68 26.28
N LYS A 353 36.96 41.90 25.60
CA LYS A 353 37.83 40.74 26.07
C LYS A 353 37.20 39.53 26.78
N GLU A 354 37.64 38.42 26.25
CA GLU A 354 38.16 37.17 26.83
C GLU A 354 37.39 35.85 26.59
N GLU A 355 38.10 34.98 25.83
CA GLU A 355 38.34 33.50 25.99
C GLU A 355 37.13 32.52 25.92
N VAL A 356 37.16 31.47 25.14
CA VAL A 356 37.89 30.19 25.07
C VAL A 356 37.22 29.22 24.08
N GLU A 357 38.05 28.48 23.34
CA GLU A 357 37.76 27.37 22.42
C GLU A 357 36.88 26.27 22.99
N THR A 358 36.04 25.64 22.12
CA THR A 358 36.00 24.17 22.01
C THR A 358 35.38 23.74 20.67
N GLU A 359 36.09 22.85 19.99
CA GLU A 359 35.69 22.11 18.79
C GLU A 359 34.55 21.13 19.07
N GLU A 360 33.58 21.00 18.16
CA GLU A 360 32.84 19.75 17.95
C GLU A 360 32.55 19.51 16.47
N LEU A 361 32.98 18.33 16.03
CA LEU A 361 32.79 17.78 14.70
C LEU A 361 31.30 17.47 14.43
N GLY A 362 30.77 18.10 13.43
CA GLY A 362 29.45 17.73 12.89
C GLY A 362 29.57 16.62 11.83
N THR A 363 28.87 15.53 12.06
CA THR A 363 28.71 14.43 11.11
C THR A 363 27.65 14.78 10.07
N GLU A 364 28.06 14.90 8.80
CA GLU A 364 27.16 15.05 7.66
C GLU A 364 26.38 13.75 7.39
N SER A 365 25.07 13.83 7.39
CA SER A 365 24.17 12.77 6.92
C SER A 365 23.92 12.92 5.42
N LEU A 366 24.24 11.89 4.65
CA LEU A 366 23.95 11.80 3.23
C LEU A 366 22.49 11.39 3.03
N GLU A 367 21.66 12.32 2.59
CA GLU A 367 20.29 12.00 2.12
C GLU A 367 20.28 11.64 0.64
N THR A 368 19.64 10.53 0.32
CA THR A 368 19.39 10.08 -1.05
C THR A 368 18.03 10.61 -1.49
N THR A 369 18.00 11.44 -2.52
CA THR A 369 16.71 11.88 -3.11
C THR A 369 16.42 11.08 -4.38
N GLU A 370 15.21 10.60 -4.46
CA GLU A 370 14.66 9.86 -5.60
C GLU A 370 14.46 10.80 -6.80
N ILE A 371 14.90 10.37 -7.95
CA ILE A 371 14.51 10.94 -9.23
C ILE A 371 13.83 9.84 -10.06
#